data_588ed714426e77bea23f58be65583baf
#
_entry.id   588ed714426e77bea23f58be65583baf
#
_cell.length_a   1.000
_cell.length_b   1.000
_cell.length_c   1.000
_cell.angle_alpha   90.00
_cell.angle_beta   90.00
_cell.angle_gamma   90.00
#
_symmetry.space_group_name_H-M   'P 1'
#
loop_
_entity.id
_entity.type
_entity.pdbx_description
1 polymer ?
#
loop_
_entity_poly.entity_id
_entity_poly.type
_entity_poly.pdbx_seq_one_letter_code
_entity_poly.pdbx_strand_id
1 'polypeptide(L)'
;MIVFVALLGLITLLGVQKRKKEEPFLSKEMTTTVNGIFVLCIFLTHSSEYISFSGVADSLYRHVQNFHNQWIVTTFLAFSGYGVMSQIVKYGDAYLAEYPKNRLLKTLFNFDIAVLLYLVMNLILGINYSTTEIIGSFVGITSVGNSNWYIFAILVMYLVSYLSACLFRKNYVYQAVGVTVGTIAYITVSYTHLRAHETRRHL
;
A
#
# COMPACT_ATOMS: atom_id res chain seq x y z
N MET A 1 -21.96 -4.31 10.26
CA MET A 1 -20.48 -4.32 10.09
C MET A 1 -19.78 -5.28 11.07
N ILE A 2 -20.01 -5.20 12.39
CA ILE A 2 -19.33 -6.05 13.39
C ILE A 2 -19.55 -7.56 13.17
N VAL A 3 -20.73 -7.97 12.72
CA VAL A 3 -21.04 -9.37 12.38
C VAL A 3 -20.15 -9.87 11.24
N PHE A 4 -19.91 -9.06 10.22
CA PHE A 4 -19.04 -9.42 9.11
C PHE A 4 -17.59 -9.53 9.54
N VAL A 5 -17.10 -8.63 10.37
CA VAL A 5 -15.75 -8.68 10.94
C VAL A 5 -15.59 -9.92 11.86
N ALA A 6 -16.61 -10.24 12.66
CA ALA A 6 -16.61 -11.44 13.49
C ALA A 6 -16.58 -12.72 12.64
N LEU A 7 -17.37 -12.80 11.56
CA LEU A 7 -17.34 -13.92 10.62
C LEU A 7 -15.99 -14.05 9.91
N LEU A 8 -15.40 -12.95 9.46
CA LEU A 8 -14.07 -12.93 8.85
C LEU A 8 -13.02 -13.42 9.84
N GLY A 9 -13.08 -12.96 11.10
CA GLY A 9 -12.23 -13.43 12.19
C GLY A 9 -12.39 -14.93 12.46
N LEU A 10 -13.62 -15.42 12.50
CA LEU A 10 -13.91 -16.84 12.70
C LEU A 10 -13.35 -17.70 11.56
N ILE A 11 -13.58 -17.29 10.30
CA ILE A 11 -13.06 -17.99 9.10
C ILE A 11 -11.52 -18.02 9.14
N THR A 12 -10.89 -16.90 9.53
CA THR A 12 -9.44 -16.82 9.67
C THR A 12 -8.93 -17.78 10.72
N LEU A 13 -9.59 -17.83 11.90
CA LEU A 13 -9.22 -18.74 12.99
C LEU A 13 -9.40 -20.21 12.62
N LEU A 14 -10.47 -20.55 11.89
CA LEU A 14 -10.69 -21.91 11.39
C LEU A 14 -9.64 -22.34 10.36
N GLY A 15 -9.07 -21.39 9.62
CA GLY A 15 -7.99 -21.63 8.65
C GLY A 15 -6.59 -21.71 9.27
N VAL A 16 -6.42 -21.40 10.56
CA VAL A 16 -5.11 -21.44 11.22
C VAL A 16 -4.60 -22.87 11.32
N GLN A 17 -3.45 -23.12 10.70
CA GLN A 17 -2.74 -24.39 10.78
C GLN A 17 -1.45 -24.23 11.59
N LYS A 18 -1.09 -25.31 12.32
CA LYS A 18 0.16 -25.32 13.07
C LYS A 18 1.33 -25.32 12.09
N ARG A 19 2.21 -24.32 12.17
CA ARG A 19 3.40 -24.21 11.32
C ARG A 19 4.32 -25.43 11.50
N LYS A 20 4.81 -26.00 10.40
CA LYS A 20 5.87 -26.99 10.44
C LYS A 20 7.19 -26.31 10.82
N LYS A 21 8.02 -26.96 11.64
CA LYS A 21 9.28 -26.39 12.15
C LYS A 21 10.27 -25.95 11.04
N GLU A 22 10.19 -26.58 9.89
CA GLU A 22 11.11 -26.35 8.74
C GLU A 22 10.66 -25.23 7.79
N GLU A 23 9.45 -24.69 7.96
CA GLU A 23 8.97 -23.61 7.09
C GLU A 23 9.52 -22.25 7.51
N PRO A 24 9.98 -21.40 6.56
CA PRO A 24 10.42 -20.06 6.87
C PRO A 24 9.27 -19.23 7.46
N PHE A 25 9.57 -18.38 8.44
CA PHE A 25 8.57 -17.57 9.14
C PHE A 25 7.74 -16.69 8.19
N LEU A 26 8.35 -16.17 7.13
CA LEU A 26 7.70 -15.38 6.08
C LEU A 26 7.72 -16.15 4.75
N SER A 27 6.96 -17.26 4.69
CA SER A 27 6.77 -17.96 3.42
C SER A 27 5.89 -17.14 2.47
N LYS A 28 6.04 -17.39 1.15
CA LYS A 28 5.19 -16.75 0.13
C LYS A 28 3.71 -17.06 0.36
N GLU A 29 3.39 -18.27 0.76
CA GLU A 29 2.03 -18.71 1.03
C GLU A 29 1.43 -17.93 2.21
N MET A 30 2.16 -17.84 3.33
CA MET A 30 1.74 -17.10 4.51
C MET A 30 1.53 -15.60 4.19
N THR A 31 2.49 -14.96 3.54
CA THR A 31 2.37 -13.53 3.20
C THR A 31 1.23 -13.26 2.23
N THR A 32 0.96 -14.17 1.29
CA THR A 32 -0.17 -14.06 0.36
C THR A 32 -1.51 -14.19 1.09
N THR A 33 -1.62 -15.14 2.02
CA THR A 33 -2.85 -15.34 2.81
C THR A 33 -3.13 -14.13 3.70
N VAL A 34 -2.13 -13.64 4.42
CA VAL A 34 -2.27 -12.44 5.27
C VAL A 34 -2.64 -11.21 4.44
N ASN A 35 -1.99 -11.01 3.30
CA ASN A 35 -2.33 -9.92 2.39
C ASN A 35 -3.77 -10.03 1.87
N GLY A 36 -4.26 -11.22 1.57
CA GLY A 36 -5.66 -11.43 1.16
C GLY A 36 -6.64 -10.97 2.24
N ILE A 37 -6.41 -11.33 3.50
CA ILE A 37 -7.22 -10.88 4.64
C ILE A 37 -7.15 -9.35 4.78
N PHE A 38 -5.97 -8.76 4.65
CA PHE A 38 -5.79 -7.31 4.76
C PHE A 38 -6.49 -6.55 3.65
N VAL A 39 -6.53 -7.07 2.42
CA VAL A 39 -7.31 -6.47 1.32
C VAL A 39 -8.79 -6.43 1.68
N LEU A 40 -9.34 -7.48 2.27
CA LEU A 40 -10.73 -7.49 2.76
C LEU A 40 -10.95 -6.45 3.88
N CYS A 41 -10.01 -6.33 4.80
CA CYS A 41 -10.08 -5.31 5.86
C CYS A 41 -10.04 -3.89 5.30
N ILE A 42 -9.19 -3.61 4.29
CA ILE A 42 -9.14 -2.31 3.60
C ILE A 42 -10.47 -2.02 2.88
N PHE A 43 -11.02 -3.02 2.19
CA PHE A 43 -12.33 -2.89 1.54
C PHE A 43 -13.41 -2.51 2.55
N LEU A 44 -13.45 -3.16 3.71
CA LEU A 44 -14.39 -2.83 4.79
C LEU A 44 -14.18 -1.42 5.33
N THR A 45 -12.92 -1.00 5.47
CA THR A 45 -12.59 0.35 5.91
C THR A 45 -13.16 1.40 4.95
N HIS A 46 -12.87 1.28 3.66
CA HIS A 46 -13.38 2.24 2.67
C HIS A 46 -14.90 2.16 2.51
N SER A 47 -15.49 0.96 2.58
CA SER A 47 -16.95 0.82 2.58
C SER A 47 -17.63 1.51 3.75
N SER A 48 -16.95 1.60 4.89
CA SER A 48 -17.49 2.25 6.09
C SER A 48 -17.66 3.76 5.96
N GLU A 49 -16.99 4.39 5.00
CA GLU A 49 -17.14 5.84 4.72
C GLU A 49 -18.51 6.17 4.12
N TYR A 50 -19.20 5.18 3.54
CA TYR A 50 -20.51 5.31 2.94
C TYR A 50 -21.65 4.87 3.87
N ILE A 51 -21.37 4.49 5.11
CA ILE A 51 -22.34 3.94 6.05
C ILE A 51 -22.46 4.84 7.27
N SER A 52 -23.71 5.21 7.64
CA SER A 52 -23.96 5.92 8.89
C SER A 52 -23.91 4.95 10.07
N PHE A 53 -23.02 5.17 10.98
CA PHE A 53 -22.86 4.36 12.19
C PHE A 53 -23.67 4.95 13.34
N SER A 54 -24.53 4.13 13.96
CA SER A 54 -25.31 4.50 15.14
C SER A 54 -25.36 3.33 16.12
N GLY A 55 -24.94 3.54 17.35
CA GLY A 55 -25.01 2.54 18.41
C GLY A 55 -23.67 2.09 18.99
N VAL A 56 -23.72 1.34 20.07
CA VAL A 56 -22.53 0.90 20.84
C VAL A 56 -21.65 -0.06 20.02
N ALA A 57 -22.27 -0.98 19.26
CA ALA A 57 -21.53 -1.93 18.42
C ALA A 57 -20.74 -1.22 17.31
N ASP A 58 -21.29 -0.15 16.74
CA ASP A 58 -20.65 0.64 15.71
C ASP A 58 -19.50 1.51 16.28
N SER A 59 -19.64 2.00 17.50
CA SER A 59 -18.56 2.68 18.22
C SER A 59 -17.36 1.75 18.44
N LEU A 60 -17.60 0.50 18.84
CA LEU A 60 -16.57 -0.49 18.99
C LEU A 60 -15.88 -0.79 17.64
N TYR A 61 -16.66 -0.95 16.56
CA TYR A 61 -16.11 -1.15 15.22
C TYR A 61 -15.18 -0.01 14.79
N ARG A 62 -15.58 1.25 14.98
CA ARG A 62 -14.74 2.42 14.68
C ARG A 62 -13.44 2.43 15.46
N HIS A 63 -13.47 2.05 16.72
CA HIS A 63 -12.27 1.99 17.54
C HIS A 63 -11.29 0.95 17.02
N VAL A 64 -11.79 -0.24 16.69
CA VAL A 64 -11.01 -1.31 16.07
C VAL A 64 -10.46 -0.87 14.70
N GLN A 65 -11.26 -0.23 13.86
CA GLN A 65 -10.89 0.24 12.54
C GLN A 65 -9.73 1.25 12.60
N ASN A 66 -9.82 2.24 13.47
CA ASN A 66 -8.78 3.26 13.62
C ASN A 66 -7.42 2.65 14.03
N PHE A 67 -7.46 1.59 14.83
CA PHE A 67 -6.26 0.88 15.23
C PHE A 67 -5.67 0.02 14.08
N HIS A 68 -6.51 -0.65 13.30
CA HIS A 68 -6.07 -1.58 12.24
C HIS A 68 -5.54 -0.90 10.99
N ASN A 69 -6.08 0.25 10.60
CA ASN A 69 -5.77 0.88 9.31
C ASN A 69 -4.27 1.13 9.11
N GLN A 70 -3.58 1.64 10.11
CA GLN A 70 -2.14 1.91 10.03
C GLN A 70 -1.31 0.61 10.00
N TRP A 71 -1.73 -0.39 10.75
CA TRP A 71 -1.03 -1.68 10.83
C TRP A 71 -1.06 -2.43 9.50
N ILE A 72 -2.21 -2.45 8.86
CA ILE A 72 -2.40 -3.13 7.58
C ILE A 72 -1.44 -2.55 6.52
N VAL A 73 -1.44 -1.23 6.38
CA VAL A 73 -0.58 -0.56 5.39
C VAL A 73 0.90 -0.76 5.69
N THR A 74 1.30 -0.62 6.96
CA THR A 74 2.69 -0.85 7.38
C THR A 74 3.12 -2.29 7.09
N THR A 75 2.25 -3.26 7.32
CA THR A 75 2.54 -4.67 7.05
C THR A 75 2.67 -4.94 5.54
N PHE A 76 1.83 -4.34 4.69
CA PHE A 76 2.01 -4.44 3.23
C PHE A 76 3.37 -3.91 2.78
N LEU A 77 3.79 -2.75 3.30
CA LEU A 77 5.10 -2.20 2.98
C LEU A 77 6.24 -3.10 3.48
N ALA A 78 6.12 -3.65 4.69
CA ALA A 78 7.10 -4.57 5.27
C ALA A 78 7.21 -5.87 4.45
N PHE A 79 6.10 -6.51 4.08
CA PHE A 79 6.11 -7.71 3.26
C PHE A 79 6.64 -7.44 1.86
N SER A 80 6.33 -6.29 1.29
CA SER A 80 6.86 -5.87 0.00
C SER A 80 8.37 -5.68 0.04
N GLY A 81 8.88 -4.98 1.06
CA GLY A 81 10.31 -4.77 1.28
C GLY A 81 11.07 -6.10 1.52
N TYR A 82 10.52 -6.98 2.37
CA TYR A 82 11.07 -8.30 2.58
C TYR A 82 11.11 -9.12 1.29
N GLY A 83 10.03 -9.13 0.52
CA GLY A 83 9.96 -9.83 -0.76
C GLY A 83 10.97 -9.30 -1.78
N VAL A 84 11.15 -7.99 -1.87
CA VAL A 84 12.17 -7.36 -2.72
C VAL A 84 13.57 -7.78 -2.30
N MET A 85 13.89 -7.65 -1.02
CA MET A 85 15.22 -7.98 -0.50
C MET A 85 15.54 -9.47 -0.67
N SER A 86 14.59 -10.35 -0.39
CA SER A 86 14.74 -11.80 -0.59
C SER A 86 15.05 -12.16 -2.06
N GLN A 87 14.42 -11.47 -3.01
CA GLN A 87 14.69 -11.70 -4.43
C GLN A 87 16.04 -11.14 -4.86
N ILE A 88 16.45 -9.97 -4.33
CA ILE A 88 17.79 -9.41 -4.58
C ILE A 88 18.87 -10.35 -4.05
N VAL A 89 18.73 -10.87 -2.83
CA VAL A 89 19.68 -11.81 -2.24
C VAL A 89 19.77 -13.10 -3.06
N LYS A 90 18.63 -13.59 -3.54
CA LYS A 90 18.56 -14.89 -4.25
C LYS A 90 19.04 -14.82 -5.70
N TYR A 91 18.70 -13.77 -6.44
CA TYR A 91 18.88 -13.69 -7.88
C TYR A 91 19.81 -12.55 -8.33
N GLY A 92 20.18 -11.63 -7.45
CA GLY A 92 21.12 -10.55 -7.71
C GLY A 92 20.78 -9.70 -8.94
N ASP A 93 21.77 -9.53 -9.83
CA ASP A 93 21.66 -8.67 -11.02
C ASP A 93 20.55 -9.13 -11.99
N ALA A 94 20.25 -10.42 -12.08
CA ALA A 94 19.17 -10.92 -12.91
C ALA A 94 17.78 -10.40 -12.45
N TYR A 95 17.57 -10.33 -11.13
CA TYR A 95 16.35 -9.74 -10.60
C TYR A 95 16.32 -8.22 -10.82
N LEU A 96 17.44 -7.53 -10.65
CA LEU A 96 17.53 -6.09 -10.83
C LEU A 96 17.25 -5.67 -12.28
N ALA A 97 17.66 -6.45 -13.27
CA ALA A 97 17.37 -6.19 -14.67
C ALA A 97 15.85 -6.19 -14.97
N GLU A 98 15.10 -7.09 -14.34
CA GLU A 98 13.66 -7.21 -14.52
C GLU A 98 12.86 -6.34 -13.52
N TYR A 99 13.51 -5.73 -12.55
CA TYR A 99 12.86 -5.00 -11.44
C TYR A 99 11.96 -3.86 -11.92
N PRO A 100 12.41 -2.93 -12.81
CA PRO A 100 11.57 -1.83 -13.26
C PRO A 100 10.26 -2.32 -13.89
N LYS A 101 10.33 -3.38 -14.70
CA LYS A 101 9.16 -3.98 -15.36
C LYS A 101 8.23 -4.66 -14.35
N ASN A 102 8.79 -5.50 -13.48
CA ASN A 102 8.00 -6.38 -12.62
C ASN A 102 7.49 -5.71 -11.34
N ARG A 103 8.10 -4.61 -10.90
CA ARG A 103 7.71 -3.89 -9.68
C ARG A 103 7.12 -2.52 -9.99
N LEU A 104 7.82 -1.67 -10.74
CA LEU A 104 7.34 -0.31 -11.01
C LEU A 104 6.22 -0.31 -12.06
N LEU A 105 6.52 -0.74 -13.29
CA LEU A 105 5.55 -0.67 -14.39
C LEU A 105 4.32 -1.54 -14.15
N LYS A 106 4.49 -2.75 -13.62
CA LYS A 106 3.35 -3.63 -13.33
C LYS A 106 2.43 -3.06 -12.24
N THR A 107 3.00 -2.46 -11.20
CA THR A 107 2.20 -1.82 -10.15
C THR A 107 1.47 -0.60 -10.70
N LEU A 108 2.16 0.24 -11.47
CA LEU A 108 1.57 1.41 -12.11
C LEU A 108 0.46 1.00 -13.09
N PHE A 109 0.70 0.04 -13.96
CA PHE A 109 -0.29 -0.43 -14.92
C PHE A 109 -1.58 -0.95 -14.24
N ASN A 110 -1.45 -1.74 -13.17
CA ASN A 110 -2.62 -2.21 -12.43
C ASN A 110 -3.38 -1.05 -11.75
N PHE A 111 -2.66 -0.05 -11.29
CA PHE A 111 -3.26 1.16 -10.73
C PHE A 111 -3.96 2.00 -11.80
N ASP A 112 -3.36 2.14 -12.98
CA ASP A 112 -3.93 2.89 -14.10
C ASP A 112 -5.26 2.32 -14.58
N ILE A 113 -5.44 0.99 -14.51
CA ILE A 113 -6.74 0.37 -14.77
C ILE A 113 -7.79 0.89 -13.79
N ALA A 114 -7.46 0.99 -12.50
CA ALA A 114 -8.37 1.54 -11.51
C ALA A 114 -8.65 3.04 -11.77
N VAL A 115 -7.64 3.82 -12.11
CA VAL A 115 -7.80 5.25 -12.48
C VAL A 115 -8.75 5.39 -13.67
N LEU A 116 -8.59 4.58 -14.71
CA LEU A 116 -9.48 4.58 -15.88
C LEU A 116 -10.94 4.26 -15.51
N LEU A 117 -11.15 3.29 -14.62
CA LEU A 117 -12.49 2.96 -14.13
C LEU A 117 -13.12 4.14 -13.37
N TYR A 118 -12.34 4.83 -12.53
CA TYR A 118 -12.80 6.05 -11.84
C TYR A 118 -13.12 7.18 -12.82
N LEU A 119 -12.29 7.39 -13.84
CA LEU A 119 -12.54 8.40 -14.87
C LEU A 119 -13.83 8.10 -15.66
N VAL A 120 -14.07 6.84 -16.03
CA VAL A 120 -15.33 6.44 -16.68
C VAL A 120 -16.54 6.68 -15.77
N MET A 121 -16.42 6.32 -14.49
CA MET A 121 -17.48 6.58 -13.51
C MET A 121 -17.75 8.07 -13.33
N ASN A 122 -16.70 8.89 -13.24
CA ASN A 122 -16.81 10.34 -13.10
C ASN A 122 -17.47 10.97 -14.33
N LEU A 123 -17.15 10.48 -15.54
CA LEU A 123 -17.80 10.92 -16.77
C LEU A 123 -19.31 10.64 -16.72
N ILE A 124 -19.72 9.48 -16.25
CA ILE A 124 -21.14 9.12 -16.11
C ILE A 124 -21.84 10.00 -15.07
N LEU A 125 -21.13 10.36 -13.99
CA LEU A 125 -21.65 11.21 -12.91
C LEU A 125 -21.58 12.71 -13.22
N GLY A 126 -21.01 13.10 -14.35
CA GLY A 126 -20.84 14.52 -14.73
C GLY A 126 -19.78 15.26 -13.91
N ILE A 127 -18.86 14.55 -13.26
CA ILE A 127 -17.76 15.13 -12.48
C ILE A 127 -16.59 15.41 -13.42
N ASN A 128 -16.15 16.67 -13.47
CA ASN A 128 -15.08 17.10 -14.35
C ASN A 128 -13.80 17.37 -13.55
N TYR A 129 -12.68 16.93 -14.11
CA TYR A 129 -11.32 17.19 -13.62
C TYR A 129 -10.52 17.97 -14.66
N SER A 130 -9.57 18.77 -14.21
CA SER A 130 -8.64 19.45 -15.10
C SER A 130 -7.68 18.43 -15.76
N THR A 131 -7.13 18.79 -16.91
CA THR A 131 -6.14 17.94 -17.62
C THR A 131 -4.94 17.60 -16.72
N THR A 132 -4.49 18.55 -15.92
CA THR A 132 -3.39 18.35 -14.96
C THR A 132 -3.73 17.33 -13.87
N GLU A 133 -4.96 17.35 -13.36
CA GLU A 133 -5.43 16.35 -12.38
C GLU A 133 -5.52 14.97 -13.00
N ILE A 134 -6.03 14.86 -14.22
CA ILE A 134 -6.12 13.60 -14.95
C ILE A 134 -4.73 13.02 -15.22
N ILE A 135 -3.79 13.80 -15.75
CA ILE A 135 -2.43 13.33 -16.00
C ILE A 135 -1.72 12.92 -14.69
N GLY A 136 -1.85 13.76 -13.65
CA GLY A 136 -1.26 13.46 -12.35
C GLY A 136 -1.84 12.23 -11.66
N SER A 137 -3.09 11.85 -11.98
CA SER A 137 -3.73 10.67 -11.40
C SER A 137 -3.09 9.37 -11.87
N PHE A 138 -2.59 9.28 -13.11
CA PHE A 138 -1.91 8.09 -13.63
C PHE A 138 -0.56 7.79 -12.95
N VAL A 139 0.06 8.78 -12.33
CA VAL A 139 1.29 8.59 -11.54
C VAL A 139 1.04 8.63 -10.03
N GLY A 140 -0.22 8.69 -9.61
CA GLY A 140 -0.62 8.70 -8.21
C GLY A 140 -0.38 10.02 -7.45
N ILE A 141 -0.07 11.11 -8.16
CA ILE A 141 0.16 12.45 -7.56
C ILE A 141 -1.16 13.12 -7.20
N THR A 142 -2.14 13.05 -8.10
CA THR A 142 -3.49 13.60 -7.90
C THR A 142 -4.51 12.48 -7.79
N SER A 143 -5.69 12.77 -7.24
CA SER A 143 -6.80 11.82 -7.13
C SER A 143 -7.97 12.25 -8.01
N VAL A 144 -8.58 11.29 -8.67
CA VAL A 144 -9.85 11.45 -9.41
C VAL A 144 -11.00 10.76 -8.68
N GLY A 145 -10.96 10.79 -7.34
CA GLY A 145 -11.91 10.11 -6.45
C GLY A 145 -11.40 8.78 -5.91
N ASN A 146 -10.25 8.30 -6.38
CA ASN A 146 -9.59 7.09 -5.90
C ASN A 146 -8.60 7.40 -4.77
N SER A 147 -8.31 6.41 -3.93
CA SER A 147 -7.23 6.48 -2.93
C SER A 147 -5.89 6.20 -3.61
N ASN A 148 -5.05 7.21 -3.76
CA ASN A 148 -3.78 7.14 -4.50
C ASN A 148 -2.53 7.15 -3.61
N TRP A 149 -2.63 7.64 -2.37
CA TRP A 149 -1.47 7.88 -1.50
C TRP A 149 -0.59 6.64 -1.25
N TYR A 150 -1.23 5.46 -1.08
CA TYR A 150 -0.50 4.22 -0.86
C TYR A 150 0.30 3.79 -2.11
N ILE A 151 -0.32 3.94 -3.30
CA ILE A 151 0.32 3.58 -4.57
C ILE A 151 1.50 4.49 -4.84
N PHE A 152 1.36 5.79 -4.60
CA PHE A 152 2.48 6.72 -4.71
C PHE A 152 3.61 6.35 -3.73
N ALA A 153 3.29 6.06 -2.48
CA ALA A 153 4.25 5.65 -1.48
C ALA A 153 5.00 4.36 -1.88
N ILE A 154 4.30 3.32 -2.32
CA ILE A 154 4.94 2.05 -2.69
C ILE A 154 5.80 2.19 -3.95
N LEU A 155 5.41 3.02 -4.93
CA LEU A 155 6.21 3.31 -6.12
C LEU A 155 7.51 4.04 -5.74
N VAL A 156 7.44 5.02 -4.84
CA VAL A 156 8.63 5.69 -4.31
C VAL A 156 9.53 4.70 -3.57
N MET A 157 8.97 3.83 -2.71
CA MET A 157 9.74 2.80 -2.01
C MET A 157 10.41 1.81 -2.98
N TYR A 158 9.71 1.39 -4.03
CA TYR A 158 10.30 0.55 -5.06
C TYR A 158 11.43 1.24 -5.82
N LEU A 159 11.26 2.51 -6.17
CA LEU A 159 12.30 3.29 -6.83
C LEU A 159 13.54 3.44 -5.94
N VAL A 160 13.35 3.81 -4.67
CA VAL A 160 14.44 3.95 -3.70
C VAL A 160 15.16 2.62 -3.48
N SER A 161 14.41 1.51 -3.36
CA SER A 161 14.97 0.17 -3.22
C SER A 161 15.80 -0.24 -4.44
N TYR A 162 15.31 0.05 -5.64
CA TYR A 162 16.01 -0.22 -6.89
C TYR A 162 17.31 0.58 -7.00
N LEU A 163 17.23 1.89 -6.79
CA LEU A 163 18.41 2.76 -6.85
C LEU A 163 19.45 2.36 -5.81
N SER A 164 19.02 2.07 -4.58
CA SER A 164 19.91 1.62 -3.51
C SER A 164 20.60 0.30 -3.86
N ALA A 165 19.86 -0.67 -4.43
CA ALA A 165 20.42 -1.94 -4.84
C ALA A 165 21.42 -1.80 -6.01
N CYS A 166 21.13 -0.93 -6.98
CA CYS A 166 22.04 -0.64 -8.09
C CYS A 166 23.31 0.07 -7.63
N LEU A 167 23.19 1.01 -6.66
CA LEU A 167 24.30 1.81 -6.16
C LEU A 167 25.25 0.98 -5.27
N PHE A 168 24.68 0.19 -4.38
CA PHE A 168 25.42 -0.54 -3.35
C PHE A 168 25.47 -2.05 -3.62
N ARG A 169 25.70 -2.45 -4.85
CA ARG A 169 25.76 -3.85 -5.28
C ARG A 169 26.47 -4.75 -4.26
N LYS A 170 25.85 -5.89 -3.92
CA LYS A 170 26.37 -6.92 -3.00
C LYS A 170 26.60 -6.46 -1.53
N ASN A 171 26.43 -5.17 -1.22
CA ASN A 171 26.53 -4.69 0.15
C ASN A 171 25.13 -4.44 0.72
N TYR A 172 24.51 -5.47 1.26
CA TYR A 172 23.14 -5.44 1.77
C TYR A 172 22.93 -4.47 2.93
N VAL A 173 23.99 -4.19 3.71
CA VAL A 173 23.90 -3.20 4.81
C VAL A 173 23.74 -1.80 4.22
N TYR A 174 24.57 -1.43 3.24
CA TYR A 174 24.43 -0.11 2.59
C TYR A 174 23.14 0.00 1.77
N GLN A 175 22.64 -1.09 1.19
CA GLN A 175 21.32 -1.10 0.58
C GLN A 175 20.23 -0.78 1.61
N ALA A 176 20.24 -1.42 2.76
CA ALA A 176 19.28 -1.15 3.84
C ALA A 176 19.38 0.29 4.34
N VAL A 177 20.59 0.81 4.54
CA VAL A 177 20.80 2.22 4.91
C VAL A 177 20.26 3.16 3.84
N GLY A 178 20.52 2.90 2.56
CA GLY A 178 20.03 3.71 1.46
C GLY A 178 18.49 3.74 1.38
N VAL A 179 17.84 2.59 1.57
CA VAL A 179 16.38 2.51 1.65
C VAL A 179 15.86 3.29 2.86
N THR A 180 16.49 3.16 4.02
CA THR A 180 16.09 3.89 5.24
C THR A 180 16.20 5.40 5.05
N VAL A 181 17.31 5.88 4.52
CA VAL A 181 17.52 7.32 4.23
C VAL A 181 16.49 7.83 3.23
N GLY A 182 16.25 7.10 2.13
CA GLY A 182 15.25 7.46 1.14
C GLY A 182 13.82 7.47 1.70
N THR A 183 13.51 6.55 2.59
CA THR A 183 12.21 6.50 3.30
C THR A 183 12.04 7.72 4.21
N ILE A 184 13.05 8.07 5.00
CA ILE A 184 13.04 9.25 5.86
C ILE A 184 12.86 10.52 5.02
N ALA A 185 13.62 10.65 3.92
CA ALA A 185 13.49 11.78 3.01
C ALA A 185 12.06 11.91 2.46
N TYR A 186 11.47 10.79 2.00
CA TYR A 186 10.07 10.77 1.52
C TYR A 186 9.09 11.22 2.60
N ILE A 187 9.19 10.70 3.82
CA ILE A 187 8.30 11.07 4.93
C ILE A 187 8.45 12.57 5.25
N THR A 188 9.68 13.07 5.31
CA THR A 188 9.95 14.48 5.61
C THR A 188 9.34 15.41 4.54
N VAL A 189 9.52 15.09 3.26
CA VAL A 189 8.95 15.86 2.14
C VAL A 189 7.42 15.81 2.17
N SER A 190 6.84 14.64 2.37
CA SER A 190 5.39 14.46 2.44
C SER A 190 4.78 15.24 3.61
N TYR A 191 5.43 15.21 4.78
CA TYR A 191 4.97 15.94 5.96
C TYR A 191 5.04 17.46 5.76
N THR A 192 6.14 17.97 5.19
CA THR A 192 6.27 19.41 4.93
C THR A 192 5.28 19.90 3.90
N HIS A 193 4.98 19.09 2.88
CA HIS A 193 3.99 19.42 1.85
C HIS A 193 2.58 19.48 2.43
N LEU A 194 2.18 18.52 3.24
CA LEU A 194 0.88 18.51 3.93
C LEU A 194 0.71 19.73 4.82
N ARG A 195 1.73 20.06 5.62
CA ARG A 195 1.70 21.23 6.52
C ARG A 195 1.60 22.56 5.78
N ALA A 196 2.25 22.67 4.62
CA ALA A 196 2.14 23.87 3.78
C ALA A 196 0.72 24.07 3.20
N HIS A 197 0.01 22.98 2.91
CA HIS A 197 -1.37 23.02 2.44
C HIS A 197 -2.37 23.39 3.57
N GLU A 198 -2.15 22.91 4.79
CA GLU A 198 -2.98 23.27 5.95
C GLU A 198 -2.85 24.77 6.28
N THR A 199 -1.63 25.29 6.26
CA THR A 199 -1.38 26.74 6.54
C THR A 199 -2.04 27.65 5.50
N ARG A 200 -2.15 27.22 4.24
CA ARG A 200 -2.84 27.99 3.19
C ARG A 200 -4.37 27.98 3.28
N ARG A 201 -4.96 27.02 4.00
CA ARG A 201 -6.42 26.95 4.21
C ARG A 201 -6.88 27.83 5.37
N HIS A 202 -5.97 28.30 6.21
CA HIS A 202 -6.24 29.16 7.37
C HIS A 202 -5.86 30.63 7.14
N LEU A 203 -5.39 31.01 5.94
CA LEU A 203 -5.19 32.38 5.47
C LEU A 203 -6.26 32.76 4.43
#